data_d6e79ed65d12c129bb9c3f92a273ea55
#
_entry.id   d6e79ed65d12c129bb9c3f92a273ea55
#
_cell.length_a   1.000
_cell.length_b   1.000
_cell.length_c   1.000
_cell.angle_alpha   90.00
_cell.angle_beta   90.00
_cell.angle_gamma   90.00
#
_symmetry.space_group_name_H-M   'P 1'
#
loop_
_entity.id
_entity.type
_entity.pdbx_description
1 polymer ?
#
loop_
_entity_poly.entity_id
_entity_poly.type
_entity_poly.pdbx_seq_one_letter_code
_entity_poly.pdbx_strand_id
1 'polypeptide(L)'
;KALSQQFLEAVDAVNKAVFDNGKPNKSRNGDAMDLRIEQADLVYIDPPYYSPLSDNEYVRRYHFVEGLARDWKGVEIQEHTQTKKFKSYPTPFSTRKGATDAFDKLFKKFANSVLIVSYSSNSLPTQDEMVAIMAKYKKHVEVVPVDYKYSF
;
A
#
# COMPACT_ATOMS: atom_id res chain seq x y z
N LYS A 1 -18.32 23.25 1.86
CA LYS A 1 -19.30 22.21 2.27
C LYS A 1 -19.08 21.82 3.72
N ALA A 2 -20.14 21.55 4.48
CA ALA A 2 -20.02 21.02 5.83
C ALA A 2 -19.38 19.62 5.80
N LEU A 3 -18.59 19.26 6.83
CA LEU A 3 -17.90 17.97 6.91
C LEU A 3 -18.88 16.80 6.84
N SER A 4 -20.02 16.92 7.51
CA SER A 4 -21.09 15.90 7.46
C SER A 4 -21.61 15.64 6.03
N GLN A 5 -21.78 16.70 5.25
CA GLN A 5 -22.22 16.57 3.88
C GLN A 5 -21.17 15.88 2.99
N GLN A 6 -19.87 16.24 3.15
CA GLN A 6 -18.77 15.60 2.44
C GLN A 6 -18.69 14.10 2.78
N PHE A 7 -18.88 13.77 4.06
CA PHE A 7 -18.90 12.37 4.51
C PHE A 7 -20.06 11.58 3.86
N LEU A 8 -21.27 12.11 3.86
CA LEU A 8 -22.43 11.45 3.25
C LEU A 8 -22.25 11.26 1.73
N GLU A 9 -21.71 12.26 1.03
CA GLU A 9 -21.40 12.17 -0.41
C GLU A 9 -20.35 11.06 -0.68
N ALA A 10 -19.33 10.97 0.17
CA ALA A 10 -18.31 9.91 0.05
C ALA A 10 -18.89 8.52 0.33
N VAL A 11 -19.73 8.38 1.35
CA VAL A 11 -20.42 7.11 1.65
C VAL A 11 -21.31 6.69 0.48
N ASP A 12 -22.06 7.61 -0.11
CA ASP A 12 -22.92 7.32 -1.26
C ASP A 12 -22.09 6.88 -2.48
N ALA A 13 -20.97 7.54 -2.75
CA ALA A 13 -20.05 7.19 -3.82
C ALA A 13 -19.44 5.78 -3.64
N VAL A 14 -19.01 5.45 -2.41
CA VAL A 14 -18.48 4.12 -2.08
C VAL A 14 -19.56 3.06 -2.22
N ASN A 15 -20.77 3.30 -1.71
CA ASN A 15 -21.87 2.35 -1.81
C ASN A 15 -22.28 2.07 -3.27
N LYS A 16 -22.22 3.07 -4.13
CA LYS A 16 -22.49 2.90 -5.57
C LYS A 16 -21.40 2.10 -6.28
N ALA A 17 -20.18 2.07 -5.77
CA ALA A 17 -19.09 1.28 -6.32
C ALA A 17 -19.13 -0.19 -5.87
N VAL A 18 -19.87 -0.51 -4.82
CA VAL A 18 -20.03 -1.90 -4.35
C VAL A 18 -20.92 -2.67 -5.30
N PHE A 19 -20.46 -3.81 -5.76
CA PHE A 19 -21.24 -4.72 -6.59
C PHE A 19 -21.02 -6.17 -6.15
N ASP A 20 -22.03 -6.99 -6.35
CA ASP A 20 -21.93 -8.44 -6.15
C ASP A 20 -21.47 -9.08 -7.47
N ASN A 21 -20.30 -9.72 -7.44
CA ASN A 21 -19.78 -10.47 -8.60
C ASN A 21 -20.17 -11.96 -8.57
N GLY A 22 -21.05 -12.37 -7.66
CA GLY A 22 -21.49 -13.75 -7.48
C GLY A 22 -20.41 -14.72 -6.96
N LYS A 23 -19.27 -14.20 -6.46
CA LYS A 23 -18.16 -15.03 -5.97
C LYS A 23 -17.94 -14.82 -4.48
N PRO A 24 -17.43 -15.85 -3.75
CA PRO A 24 -17.10 -15.72 -2.34
C PRO A 24 -15.84 -14.88 -2.17
N ASN A 25 -16.02 -13.58 -1.94
CA ASN A 25 -14.93 -12.66 -1.66
C ASN A 25 -14.45 -12.80 -0.20
N LYS A 26 -13.14 -12.69 0.04
CA LYS A 26 -12.55 -12.78 1.37
C LYS A 26 -11.60 -11.62 1.60
N SER A 27 -11.60 -11.07 2.81
CA SER A 27 -10.60 -10.12 3.28
C SER A 27 -9.75 -10.75 4.38
N ARG A 28 -8.47 -10.39 4.43
CA ARG A 28 -7.54 -10.81 5.48
C ARG A 28 -6.71 -9.62 5.92
N ASN A 29 -6.46 -9.51 7.22
CA ASN A 29 -5.52 -8.56 7.79
C ASN A 29 -4.27 -9.33 8.24
N GLY A 30 -3.09 -8.88 7.78
CA GLY A 30 -1.80 -9.49 8.12
C GLY A 30 -0.68 -8.99 7.23
N ASP A 31 0.54 -9.37 7.55
CA ASP A 31 1.69 -9.08 6.70
C ASP A 31 1.59 -9.87 5.38
N ALA A 32 1.67 -9.16 4.27
CA ALA A 32 1.60 -9.76 2.93
C ALA A 32 2.71 -10.79 2.67
N MET A 33 3.85 -10.67 3.37
CA MET A 33 4.96 -11.63 3.27
C MET A 33 4.60 -12.97 3.91
N ASP A 34 3.83 -12.93 5.01
CA ASP A 34 3.50 -14.10 5.83
C ASP A 34 2.16 -14.72 5.48
N LEU A 35 1.27 -13.96 4.83
CA LEU A 35 -0.04 -14.48 4.42
C LEU A 35 0.11 -15.74 3.57
N ARG A 36 -0.43 -16.85 4.05
CA ARG A 36 -0.62 -18.05 3.24
C ARG A 36 -1.75 -17.78 2.27
N ILE A 37 -1.39 -17.48 1.04
CA ILE A 37 -2.32 -17.31 -0.07
C ILE A 37 -2.17 -18.56 -0.92
N GLU A 38 -3.26 -19.28 -1.11
CA GLU A 38 -3.36 -20.33 -2.12
C GLU A 38 -3.13 -19.68 -3.50
N GLN A 39 -2.83 -20.50 -4.49
CA GLN A 39 -2.49 -20.04 -5.83
C GLN A 39 -3.51 -19.00 -6.34
N ALA A 40 -3.01 -17.85 -6.78
CA ALA A 40 -3.79 -16.80 -7.41
C ALA A 40 -3.37 -16.65 -8.88
N ASP A 41 -4.32 -16.49 -9.79
CA ASP A 41 -4.03 -16.25 -11.20
C ASP A 41 -3.41 -14.87 -11.42
N LEU A 42 -3.91 -13.87 -10.69
CA LEU A 42 -3.46 -12.48 -10.74
C LEU A 42 -3.30 -11.92 -9.33
N VAL A 43 -2.24 -11.18 -9.12
CA VAL A 43 -1.96 -10.45 -7.87
C VAL A 43 -1.72 -8.98 -8.18
N TYR A 44 -2.54 -8.10 -7.61
CA TYR A 44 -2.32 -6.67 -7.63
C TYR A 44 -1.60 -6.24 -6.36
N ILE A 45 -0.48 -5.54 -6.51
CA ILE A 45 0.39 -5.09 -5.42
C ILE A 45 0.40 -3.56 -5.43
N ASP A 46 -0.13 -2.97 -4.36
CA ASP A 46 -0.09 -1.52 -4.10
C ASP A 46 0.61 -1.28 -2.75
N PRO A 47 1.95 -1.28 -2.75
CA PRO A 47 2.74 -1.20 -1.53
C PRO A 47 2.90 0.25 -1.06
N PRO A 48 3.36 0.47 0.18
CA PRO A 48 3.83 1.78 0.60
C PRO A 48 4.96 2.30 -0.31
N TYR A 49 4.88 3.57 -0.71
CA TYR A 49 5.88 4.20 -1.57
C TYR A 49 7.01 4.77 -0.73
N TYR A 50 8.19 4.19 -0.84
CA TYR A 50 9.35 4.73 -0.16
C TYR A 50 9.98 5.87 -0.96
N SER A 51 10.08 7.04 -0.34
CA SER A 51 10.78 8.20 -0.92
C SER A 51 11.68 8.83 0.14
N PRO A 52 13.00 8.93 -0.12
CA PRO A 52 13.93 9.51 0.84
C PRO A 52 13.76 11.01 1.03
N LEU A 53 13.07 11.68 0.11
CA LEU A 53 12.87 13.14 0.12
C LEU A 53 11.54 13.57 0.75
N SER A 54 10.71 12.64 1.16
CA SER A 54 9.41 12.95 1.75
C SER A 54 9.25 12.27 3.10
N ASP A 55 8.59 12.97 4.03
CA ASP A 55 8.12 12.40 5.30
C ASP A 55 6.92 11.44 5.06
N ASN A 56 7.08 10.56 4.04
CA ASN A 56 6.07 9.62 3.59
C ASN A 56 6.03 8.36 4.45
N GLU A 57 6.19 8.52 5.74
CA GLU A 57 6.02 7.42 6.64
C GLU A 57 4.52 7.10 6.79
N TYR A 58 4.10 6.01 6.19
CA TYR A 58 2.69 5.61 6.14
C TYR A 58 2.06 5.46 7.52
N VAL A 59 2.79 4.99 8.52
CA VAL A 59 2.34 4.91 9.92
C VAL A 59 1.89 6.28 10.43
N ARG A 60 2.65 7.34 10.12
CA ARG A 60 2.34 8.71 10.54
C ARG A 60 1.28 9.38 9.66
N ARG A 61 1.20 9.02 8.39
CA ARG A 61 0.17 9.58 7.48
C ARG A 61 -1.21 9.06 7.79
N TYR A 62 -1.33 7.77 8.03
CA TYR A 62 -2.60 7.10 8.28
C TYR A 62 -2.98 7.04 9.77
N HIS A 63 -2.22 7.71 10.65
CA HIS A 63 -2.44 7.65 12.10
C HIS A 63 -3.89 7.94 12.53
N PHE A 64 -4.54 8.92 11.88
CA PHE A 64 -5.91 9.27 12.23
C PHE A 64 -6.91 8.17 11.84
N VAL A 65 -6.81 7.69 10.60
CA VAL A 65 -7.69 6.62 10.10
C VAL A 65 -7.48 5.33 10.86
N GLU A 66 -6.23 4.96 11.11
CA GLU A 66 -5.88 3.78 11.92
C GLU A 66 -6.34 3.93 13.36
N GLY A 67 -6.15 5.10 13.96
CA GLY A 67 -6.64 5.40 15.31
C GLY A 67 -8.14 5.29 15.42
N LEU A 68 -8.86 5.85 14.45
CA LEU A 68 -10.32 5.77 14.41
C LEU A 68 -10.80 4.32 14.24
N ALA A 69 -10.20 3.54 13.35
CA ALA A 69 -10.55 2.15 13.11
C ALA A 69 -10.31 1.26 14.34
N ARG A 70 -9.34 1.61 15.18
CA ARG A 70 -8.96 0.87 16.40
C ARG A 70 -9.59 1.44 17.68
N ASP A 71 -10.43 2.46 17.58
CA ASP A 71 -10.92 3.21 18.76
C ASP A 71 -9.74 3.69 19.65
N TRP A 72 -8.62 4.06 19.01
CA TRP A 72 -7.35 4.51 19.64
C TRP A 72 -6.72 3.50 20.61
N LYS A 73 -7.17 2.25 20.60
CA LYS A 73 -6.65 1.20 21.49
C LYS A 73 -5.35 0.60 20.97
N GLY A 74 -4.38 0.44 21.87
CA GLY A 74 -3.09 -0.19 21.56
C GLY A 74 -2.20 0.62 20.63
N VAL A 75 -2.38 1.94 20.56
CA VAL A 75 -1.53 2.86 19.79
C VAL A 75 -0.75 3.78 20.74
N GLU A 76 0.53 4.01 20.42
CA GLU A 76 1.37 4.94 21.18
C GLU A 76 1.36 6.31 20.45
N ILE A 77 0.83 7.32 21.14
CA ILE A 77 0.75 8.69 20.62
C ILE A 77 1.92 9.51 21.17
N GLN A 78 2.52 10.31 20.32
CA GLN A 78 3.59 11.24 20.71
C GLN A 78 2.97 12.50 21.35
N GLU A 79 2.56 12.42 22.61
CA GLU A 79 1.86 13.47 23.35
C GLU A 79 2.66 14.78 23.44
N HIS A 80 3.98 14.69 23.41
CA HIS A 80 4.90 15.83 23.47
C HIS A 80 5.00 16.61 22.16
N THR A 81 4.43 16.11 21.06
CA THR A 81 4.47 16.77 19.75
C THR A 81 3.18 17.56 19.50
N GLN A 82 3.29 18.65 18.72
CA GLN A 82 2.14 19.47 18.37
C GLN A 82 1.08 18.68 17.57
N THR A 83 1.50 17.78 16.71
CA THR A 83 0.61 17.03 15.81
C THR A 83 0.09 15.72 16.42
N LYS A 84 0.61 15.30 17.58
CA LYS A 84 0.18 14.10 18.32
C LYS A 84 -0.02 12.86 17.43
N LYS A 85 0.89 12.65 16.50
CA LYS A 85 0.86 11.49 15.61
C LYS A 85 1.29 10.22 16.34
N PHE A 86 1.03 9.07 15.74
CA PHE A 86 1.58 7.81 16.23
C PHE A 86 3.09 7.84 16.27
N LYS A 87 3.66 7.16 17.26
CA LYS A 87 5.08 6.84 17.24
C LYS A 87 5.38 5.96 16.04
N SER A 88 6.38 6.37 15.29
CA SER A 88 6.86 5.62 14.14
C SER A 88 7.42 4.25 14.54
N TYR A 89 7.20 3.26 13.71
CA TYR A 89 7.85 1.95 13.81
C TYR A 89 8.38 1.53 12.44
N PRO A 90 9.53 0.84 12.38
CA PRO A 90 10.10 0.45 11.10
C PRO A 90 9.23 -0.58 10.39
N THR A 91 9.06 -0.38 9.08
CA THR A 91 8.44 -1.33 8.18
C THR A 91 9.45 -1.74 7.10
N PRO A 92 9.23 -2.83 6.35
CA PRO A 92 10.09 -3.14 5.21
C PRO A 92 10.23 -1.97 4.22
N PHE A 93 9.19 -1.15 4.09
CA PHE A 93 9.16 0.01 3.18
C PHE A 93 9.65 1.32 3.84
N SER A 94 10.29 1.27 4.99
CA SER A 94 10.88 2.46 5.64
C SER A 94 12.31 2.76 5.18
N THR A 95 12.94 1.88 4.40
CA THR A 95 14.29 2.06 3.86
C THR A 95 14.38 1.55 2.42
N ARG A 96 15.33 2.11 1.64
CA ARG A 96 15.58 1.66 0.26
C ARG A 96 15.87 0.16 0.19
N LYS A 97 16.80 -0.31 1.01
CA LYS A 97 17.16 -1.74 1.06
C LYS A 97 15.97 -2.60 1.44
N GLY A 98 15.24 -2.21 2.48
CA GLY A 98 14.05 -2.95 2.93
C GLY A 98 12.97 -3.04 1.85
N ALA A 99 12.69 -1.94 1.14
CA ALA A 99 11.73 -1.94 0.03
C ALA A 99 12.19 -2.86 -1.12
N THR A 100 13.46 -2.80 -1.49
CA THR A 100 14.03 -3.68 -2.52
C THR A 100 13.90 -5.17 -2.13
N ASP A 101 14.28 -5.51 -0.90
CA ASP A 101 14.18 -6.89 -0.37
C ASP A 101 12.70 -7.35 -0.28
N ALA A 102 11.78 -6.45 0.07
CA ALA A 102 10.36 -6.73 0.14
C ALA A 102 9.77 -7.05 -1.24
N PHE A 103 10.09 -6.25 -2.26
CA PHE A 103 9.65 -6.53 -3.63
C PHE A 103 10.22 -7.84 -4.16
N ASP A 104 11.50 -8.13 -3.93
CA ASP A 104 12.11 -9.39 -4.34
C ASP A 104 11.38 -10.60 -3.74
N LYS A 105 11.08 -10.54 -2.44
CA LYS A 105 10.30 -11.59 -1.74
C LYS A 105 8.88 -11.72 -2.28
N LEU A 106 8.17 -10.60 -2.50
CA LEU A 106 6.80 -10.63 -3.03
C LEU A 106 6.76 -11.21 -4.43
N PHE A 107 7.66 -10.78 -5.32
CA PHE A 107 7.69 -11.28 -6.70
C PHE A 107 8.06 -12.76 -6.75
N LYS A 108 8.99 -13.20 -5.89
CA LYS A 108 9.31 -14.62 -5.73
C LYS A 108 8.10 -15.42 -5.25
N LYS A 109 7.40 -14.92 -4.23
CA LYS A 109 6.21 -15.55 -3.65
C LYS A 109 5.12 -15.80 -4.69
N PHE A 110 4.92 -14.84 -5.59
CA PHE A 110 3.90 -14.88 -6.63
C PHE A 110 4.48 -15.11 -8.04
N ALA A 111 5.58 -15.84 -8.13
CA ALA A 111 6.25 -16.10 -9.40
C ALA A 111 5.35 -16.76 -10.46
N ASN A 112 4.37 -17.57 -10.03
CA ASN A 112 3.44 -18.28 -10.91
C ASN A 112 2.16 -17.47 -11.26
N SER A 113 1.96 -16.30 -10.66
CA SER A 113 0.79 -15.44 -10.89
C SER A 113 1.12 -14.36 -11.92
N VAL A 114 0.12 -13.80 -12.58
CA VAL A 114 0.27 -12.50 -13.26
C VAL A 114 0.41 -11.42 -12.18
N LEU A 115 1.43 -10.56 -12.29
CA LEU A 115 1.65 -9.48 -11.33
C LEU A 115 1.32 -8.14 -11.96
N ILE A 116 0.54 -7.33 -11.25
CA ILE A 116 0.33 -5.91 -11.53
C ILE A 116 0.83 -5.14 -10.32
N VAL A 117 1.76 -4.22 -10.51
CA VAL A 117 2.32 -3.40 -9.45
C VAL A 117 2.03 -1.94 -9.73
N SER A 118 1.34 -1.27 -8.80
CA SER A 118 1.19 0.18 -8.81
C SER A 118 2.31 0.80 -8.00
N TYR A 119 3.06 1.72 -8.60
CA TYR A 119 4.17 2.37 -7.91
C TYR A 119 4.42 3.79 -8.42
N SER A 120 4.93 4.66 -7.55
CA SER A 120 5.20 6.05 -7.90
C SER A 120 6.58 6.20 -8.54
N SER A 121 6.67 7.00 -9.62
CA SER A 121 7.93 7.31 -10.31
C SER A 121 8.95 8.03 -9.41
N ASN A 122 8.53 8.67 -8.33
CA ASN A 122 9.39 9.38 -7.38
C ASN A 122 9.82 8.50 -6.20
N SER A 123 9.56 7.21 -6.25
CA SER A 123 9.84 6.27 -5.16
C SER A 123 11.02 5.34 -5.48
N LEU A 124 11.54 4.69 -4.44
CA LEU A 124 12.60 3.69 -4.56
C LEU A 124 12.09 2.32 -4.11
N PRO A 125 12.46 1.23 -4.81
CA PRO A 125 13.36 1.16 -5.99
C PRO A 125 12.89 1.99 -7.17
N THR A 126 13.82 2.43 -8.01
CA THR A 126 13.51 3.11 -9.28
C THR A 126 12.79 2.18 -10.25
N GLN A 127 12.22 2.72 -11.34
CA GLN A 127 11.56 1.93 -12.37
C GLN A 127 12.49 0.82 -12.91
N ASP A 128 13.73 1.16 -13.24
CA ASP A 128 14.69 0.20 -13.80
C ASP A 128 15.07 -0.89 -12.78
N GLU A 129 15.26 -0.50 -11.53
CA GLU A 129 15.50 -1.44 -10.43
C GLU A 129 14.30 -2.37 -10.23
N MET A 130 13.08 -1.84 -10.29
CA MET A 130 11.85 -2.62 -10.14
C MET A 130 11.69 -3.64 -11.27
N VAL A 131 11.94 -3.22 -12.52
CA VAL A 131 11.93 -4.09 -13.69
C VAL A 131 13.00 -5.19 -13.53
N ALA A 132 14.21 -4.83 -13.09
CA ALA A 132 15.29 -5.81 -12.89
C ALA A 132 14.95 -6.84 -11.79
N ILE A 133 14.28 -6.42 -10.70
CA ILE A 133 13.83 -7.34 -9.65
C ILE A 133 12.75 -8.27 -10.22
N MET A 134 11.77 -7.74 -10.93
CA MET A 134 10.67 -8.52 -11.47
C MET A 134 11.11 -9.52 -12.53
N ALA A 135 12.08 -9.14 -13.38
CA ALA A 135 12.63 -9.98 -14.44
C ALA A 135 13.34 -11.26 -13.94
N LYS A 136 13.70 -11.33 -12.64
CA LYS A 136 14.19 -12.58 -12.04
C LYS A 136 13.11 -13.67 -12.01
N TYR A 137 11.84 -13.30 -12.01
CA TYR A 137 10.69 -14.18 -11.78
C TYR A 137 9.70 -14.19 -12.93
N LYS A 138 9.76 -13.23 -13.84
CA LYS A 138 8.85 -13.06 -14.97
C LYS A 138 9.59 -13.00 -16.29
N LYS A 139 9.11 -13.76 -17.29
CA LYS A 139 9.68 -13.77 -18.64
C LYS A 139 9.40 -12.48 -19.42
N HIS A 140 8.29 -11.82 -19.09
CA HIS A 140 7.87 -10.58 -19.72
C HIS A 140 7.50 -9.58 -18.62
N VAL A 141 8.04 -8.37 -18.75
CA VAL A 141 7.74 -7.24 -17.86
C VAL A 141 7.45 -6.03 -18.74
N GLU A 142 6.32 -5.41 -18.53
CA GLU A 142 5.89 -4.22 -19.23
C GLU A 142 5.71 -3.08 -18.21
N VAL A 143 6.11 -1.87 -18.60
CA VAL A 143 5.88 -0.66 -17.82
C VAL A 143 4.87 0.20 -18.55
N VAL A 144 3.78 0.50 -17.86
CA VAL A 144 2.72 1.39 -18.38
C VAL A 144 2.76 2.68 -17.59
N PRO A 145 3.26 3.80 -18.18
CA PRO A 145 3.23 5.09 -17.51
C PRO A 145 1.78 5.61 -17.45
N VAL A 146 1.38 6.07 -16.26
CA VAL A 146 0.08 6.68 -16.03
C VAL A 146 0.30 8.12 -15.57
N ASP A 147 -0.19 9.09 -16.33
CA ASP A 147 -0.12 10.50 -15.94
C ASP A 147 -1.18 10.77 -14.85
N TYR A 148 -0.78 10.55 -13.61
CA TYR A 148 -1.61 10.78 -12.43
C TYR A 148 -0.93 11.76 -11.47
N LYS A 149 -1.58 12.89 -11.23
CA LYS A 149 -1.12 13.88 -10.26
C LYS A 149 -1.89 13.70 -8.96
N TYR A 150 -1.18 13.34 -7.90
CA TYR A 150 -1.74 13.47 -6.56
C TYR A 150 -1.90 14.95 -6.22
N SER A 151 -3.12 15.42 -6.10
CA SER A 151 -3.40 16.74 -5.52
C SER A 151 -3.45 16.57 -4.00
N PHE A 152 -2.46 17.11 -3.33
CA PHE A 152 -2.50 17.32 -1.88
C PHE A 152 -2.82 18.76 -1.59
#